data_babbed198bff70d76cbbe3a825c3b506
#
_entry.id   babbed198bff70d76cbbe3a825c3b506
#
_cell.length_a   1.000
_cell.length_b   1.000
_cell.length_c   1.000
_cell.angle_alpha   90.00
_cell.angle_beta   90.00
_cell.angle_gamma   90.00
#
_symmetry.space_group_name_H-M   'P 1'
#
loop_
_entity.id
_entity.type
_entity.pdbx_description
1 polymer ?
#
loop_
_entity_poly.entity_id
_entity_poly.type
_entity_poly.pdbx_seq_one_letter_code
_entity_poly.pdbx_strand_id
1 'polypeptide(L)'
;MKKLILLITLFLSPLSLAFSESELVALLQQPQNVQGDFTQQRFLKSLTKPITTQGKFTLLAQKGLLWQMEKPFANQLRVRSDGIMQWNGTNWVANGKLGQAEQVRLFLGLLSGNVSGLKSQFDLSLSGDKSNWQLLLTPNSLLMKQIFDKIELSGDKLVKSIVLYEKQGDRTQIDFSQLKQNQALSEFVRSALVE
;
A
#
# COMPACT_ATOMS: atom_id res chain seq x y z
N MET A 1 -64.12 27.25 -14.27
CA MET A 1 -63.57 25.99 -13.68
C MET A 1 -62.13 25.90 -14.19
N LYS A 2 -61.15 26.37 -13.38
CA LYS A 2 -59.75 26.35 -13.74
C LYS A 2 -59.11 25.10 -13.15
N LYS A 3 -58.69 24.14 -13.98
CA LYS A 3 -57.98 22.93 -13.56
C LYS A 3 -56.55 23.29 -13.27
N LEU A 4 -56.18 23.24 -11.98
CA LEU A 4 -54.81 23.38 -11.48
C LEU A 4 -54.09 22.03 -11.67
N ILE A 5 -53.21 21.95 -12.67
CA ILE A 5 -52.34 20.78 -12.89
C ILE A 5 -51.14 20.98 -12.01
N LEU A 6 -51.08 20.24 -10.89
CA LEU A 6 -49.94 20.18 -9.98
C LEU A 6 -48.86 19.30 -10.61
N LEU A 7 -47.83 19.92 -11.16
CA LEU A 7 -46.65 19.26 -11.74
C LEU A 7 -45.74 18.78 -10.59
N ILE A 8 -45.88 17.50 -10.19
CA ILE A 8 -44.97 16.85 -9.24
C ILE A 8 -43.68 16.52 -9.97
N THR A 9 -42.68 17.38 -9.94
CA THR A 9 -41.31 17.06 -10.34
C THR A 9 -40.69 16.14 -9.31
N LEU A 10 -40.71 14.84 -9.58
CA LEU A 10 -39.96 13.83 -8.81
C LEU A 10 -38.47 14.14 -8.99
N PHE A 11 -37.82 14.66 -7.96
CA PHE A 11 -36.38 14.75 -7.89
C PHE A 11 -35.81 13.34 -7.76
N LEU A 12 -35.53 12.70 -8.89
CA LEU A 12 -34.65 11.52 -8.94
C LEU A 12 -33.22 12.03 -8.65
N SER A 13 -32.88 12.15 -7.37
CA SER A 13 -31.47 12.30 -6.97
C SER A 13 -30.75 11.01 -7.40
N PRO A 14 -29.72 11.09 -8.26
CA PRO A 14 -28.92 9.92 -8.55
C PRO A 14 -28.30 9.46 -7.22
N LEU A 15 -28.61 8.25 -6.80
CA LEU A 15 -27.92 7.56 -5.71
C LEU A 15 -26.46 7.42 -6.19
N SER A 16 -25.62 8.38 -5.80
CA SER A 16 -24.18 8.25 -5.94
C SER A 16 -23.77 7.08 -5.05
N LEU A 17 -23.56 5.92 -5.64
CA LEU A 17 -22.96 4.78 -4.95
C LEU A 17 -21.54 5.22 -4.57
N ALA A 18 -21.37 5.59 -3.31
CA ALA A 18 -20.07 5.96 -2.79
C ALA A 18 -19.14 4.75 -2.90
N PHE A 19 -17.94 4.96 -3.43
CA PHE A 19 -16.90 3.93 -3.51
C PHE A 19 -16.58 3.41 -2.10
N SER A 20 -16.81 2.12 -1.88
CA SER A 20 -16.72 1.49 -0.57
C SER A 20 -15.35 0.83 -0.32
N GLU A 21 -15.02 0.62 0.96
CA GLU A 21 -13.81 -0.11 1.32
C GLU A 21 -13.79 -1.54 0.76
N SER A 22 -14.95 -2.22 0.70
CA SER A 22 -15.05 -3.56 0.11
C SER A 22 -14.77 -3.56 -1.38
N GLU A 23 -15.19 -2.52 -2.11
CA GLU A 23 -14.85 -2.36 -3.51
C GLU A 23 -13.36 -2.04 -3.71
N LEU A 24 -12.75 -1.24 -2.83
CA LEU A 24 -11.31 -1.01 -2.84
C LEU A 24 -10.53 -2.31 -2.62
N VAL A 25 -10.90 -3.10 -1.63
CA VAL A 25 -10.30 -4.42 -1.36
C VAL A 25 -10.39 -5.32 -2.60
N ALA A 26 -11.60 -5.45 -3.16
CA ALA A 26 -11.80 -6.25 -4.36
C ALA A 26 -10.95 -5.77 -5.53
N LEU A 27 -10.83 -4.45 -5.71
CA LEU A 27 -10.01 -3.84 -6.75
C LEU A 27 -8.53 -4.17 -6.60
N LEU A 28 -7.97 -4.03 -5.39
CA LEU A 28 -6.55 -4.26 -5.11
C LEU A 28 -6.17 -5.76 -5.11
N GLN A 29 -7.13 -6.65 -4.89
CA GLN A 29 -6.93 -8.10 -4.90
C GLN A 29 -7.11 -8.75 -6.28
N GLN A 30 -7.58 -8.00 -7.30
CA GLN A 30 -7.76 -8.54 -8.65
C GLN A 30 -6.48 -9.04 -9.33
N PRO A 31 -5.32 -8.33 -9.27
CA PRO A 31 -4.12 -8.79 -9.94
C PRO A 31 -3.51 -10.00 -9.22
N GLN A 32 -3.11 -11.02 -9.99
CA GLN A 32 -2.31 -12.13 -9.47
C GLN A 32 -0.91 -11.67 -9.09
N ASN A 33 -0.34 -10.75 -9.86
CA ASN A 33 0.89 -10.05 -9.51
C ASN A 33 0.88 -8.61 -9.98
N VAL A 34 1.62 -7.76 -9.25
CA VAL A 34 1.92 -6.38 -9.61
C VAL A 34 3.43 -6.20 -9.59
N GLN A 35 3.98 -5.68 -10.67
CA GLN A 35 5.40 -5.36 -10.80
C GLN A 35 5.55 -3.89 -11.16
N GLY A 36 6.61 -3.26 -10.70
CA GLY A 36 6.88 -1.86 -11.01
C GLY A 36 8.14 -1.33 -10.36
N ASP A 37 8.33 -0.05 -10.54
CA ASP A 37 9.42 0.70 -9.92
C ASP A 37 8.88 1.44 -8.69
N PHE A 38 9.75 1.70 -7.71
CA PHE A 38 9.44 2.56 -6.59
C PHE A 38 10.51 3.63 -6.38
N THR A 39 10.09 4.78 -5.88
CA THR A 39 10.94 5.80 -5.29
C THR A 39 10.48 6.03 -3.85
N GLN A 40 11.35 5.77 -2.89
CA GLN A 40 11.11 6.03 -1.48
C GLN A 40 11.92 7.23 -1.05
N GLN A 41 11.28 8.21 -0.41
CA GLN A 41 11.90 9.38 0.18
C GLN A 41 11.63 9.41 1.68
N ARG A 42 12.68 9.37 2.48
CA ARG A 42 12.58 9.50 3.92
C ARG A 42 13.04 10.88 4.37
N PHE A 43 12.09 11.65 4.86
CA PHE A 43 12.28 12.98 5.43
C PHE A 43 12.49 12.84 6.93
N LEU A 44 13.73 12.99 7.37
CA LEU A 44 14.07 13.00 8.78
C LEU A 44 14.05 14.44 9.30
N LYS A 45 13.44 14.66 10.47
CA LYS A 45 13.38 15.98 11.11
C LYS A 45 14.76 16.61 11.30
N SER A 46 15.78 15.78 11.42
CA SER A 46 17.18 16.22 11.61
C SER A 46 17.92 16.54 10.30
N LEU A 47 17.34 16.26 9.14
CA LEU A 47 17.98 16.45 7.84
C LEU A 47 17.22 17.44 6.96
N THR A 48 17.95 18.29 6.24
CA THR A 48 17.37 19.27 5.30
C THR A 48 16.94 18.64 3.97
N LYS A 49 17.50 17.48 3.61
CA LYS A 49 17.20 16.75 2.37
C LYS A 49 16.74 15.34 2.69
N PRO A 50 15.78 14.78 1.95
CA PRO A 50 15.36 13.41 2.16
C PRO A 50 16.45 12.41 1.76
N ILE A 51 16.46 11.28 2.44
CA ILE A 51 17.19 10.09 1.99
C ILE A 51 16.33 9.42 0.93
N THR A 52 16.84 9.31 -0.30
CA THR A 52 16.11 8.73 -1.43
C THR A 52 16.64 7.34 -1.76
N THR A 53 15.73 6.38 -1.85
CA THR A 53 15.97 5.00 -2.29
C THR A 53 15.11 4.71 -3.50
N GLN A 54 15.66 4.02 -4.49
CA GLN A 54 14.95 3.63 -5.71
C GLN A 54 15.18 2.16 -6.01
N GLY A 55 14.22 1.54 -6.68
CA GLY A 55 14.34 0.16 -7.08
C GLY A 55 13.06 -0.39 -7.69
N LYS A 56 12.96 -1.71 -7.70
CA LYS A 56 11.85 -2.47 -8.27
C LYS A 56 11.14 -3.28 -7.21
N PHE A 57 9.89 -3.57 -7.44
CA PHE A 57 9.14 -4.48 -6.59
C PHE A 57 8.31 -5.46 -7.41
N THR A 58 8.06 -6.61 -6.82
CA THR A 58 7.08 -7.57 -7.30
C THR A 58 6.23 -8.03 -6.12
N LEU A 59 4.94 -7.72 -6.18
CA LEU A 59 3.93 -8.23 -5.28
C LEU A 59 3.25 -9.43 -5.94
N LEU A 60 3.25 -10.57 -5.28
CA LEU A 60 2.55 -11.77 -5.72
C LEU A 60 1.42 -12.09 -4.75
N ALA A 61 0.19 -12.12 -5.26
CA ALA A 61 -1.01 -12.31 -4.44
C ALA A 61 -0.88 -13.56 -3.56
N GLN A 62 -1.19 -13.41 -2.26
CA GLN A 62 -1.13 -14.46 -1.24
C GLN A 62 0.25 -15.11 -1.01
N LYS A 63 1.28 -14.70 -1.74
CA LYS A 63 2.64 -15.27 -1.63
C LYS A 63 3.61 -14.32 -0.93
N GLY A 64 3.61 -13.04 -1.29
CA GLY A 64 4.48 -12.07 -0.66
C GLY A 64 4.95 -10.96 -1.59
N LEU A 65 5.99 -10.28 -1.14
CA LEU A 65 6.61 -9.14 -1.80
C LEU A 65 8.11 -9.39 -1.94
N LEU A 66 8.63 -9.15 -3.12
CA LEU A 66 10.05 -8.97 -3.39
C LEU A 66 10.32 -7.47 -3.57
N TRP A 67 11.19 -6.92 -2.72
CA TRP A 67 11.58 -5.52 -2.72
C TRP A 67 13.06 -5.41 -3.07
N GLN A 68 13.37 -4.87 -4.24
CA GLN A 68 14.71 -4.84 -4.80
C GLN A 68 15.20 -3.40 -4.86
N MET A 69 15.91 -2.94 -3.84
CA MET A 69 16.58 -1.64 -3.85
C MET A 69 17.77 -1.69 -4.81
N GLU A 70 17.87 -0.68 -5.66
CA GLU A 70 18.95 -0.52 -6.63
C GLU A 70 19.86 0.66 -6.27
N LYS A 71 19.29 1.75 -5.73
CA LYS A 71 19.99 2.96 -5.35
C LYS A 71 19.62 3.43 -3.94
N PRO A 72 20.56 4.00 -3.18
CA PRO A 72 21.99 4.18 -3.45
C PRO A 72 22.80 2.88 -3.36
N PHE A 73 22.27 1.85 -2.66
CA PHE A 73 22.93 0.55 -2.47
C PHE A 73 21.99 -0.57 -2.85
N ALA A 74 22.48 -1.54 -3.62
CA ALA A 74 21.72 -2.72 -3.97
C ALA A 74 21.41 -3.56 -2.72
N ASN A 75 20.13 -3.86 -2.52
CA ASN A 75 19.67 -4.74 -1.45
C ASN A 75 18.35 -5.38 -1.86
N GLN A 76 18.15 -6.63 -1.49
CA GLN A 76 16.95 -7.37 -1.84
C GLN A 76 16.31 -7.94 -0.59
N LEU A 77 15.05 -7.62 -0.40
CA LEU A 77 14.23 -8.12 0.70
C LEU A 77 13.06 -8.91 0.13
N ARG A 78 12.82 -10.09 0.68
CA ARG A 78 11.56 -10.80 0.47
C ARG A 78 10.74 -10.81 1.74
N VAL A 79 9.45 -10.68 1.56
CA VAL A 79 8.48 -10.72 2.64
C VAL A 79 7.44 -11.75 2.30
N ARG A 80 7.35 -12.78 3.11
CA ARG A 80 6.37 -13.87 3.00
C ARG A 80 5.73 -14.12 4.36
N SER A 81 4.85 -15.10 4.43
CA SER A 81 4.25 -15.55 5.70
C SER A 81 5.28 -16.09 6.70
N ASP A 82 6.42 -16.62 6.19
CA ASP A 82 7.55 -17.11 6.99
C ASP A 82 8.45 -16.00 7.54
N GLY A 83 8.24 -14.74 7.13
CA GLY A 83 8.95 -13.58 7.65
C GLY A 83 9.61 -12.71 6.60
N ILE A 84 10.56 -11.89 7.08
CA ILE A 84 11.36 -11.01 6.24
C ILE A 84 12.75 -11.59 6.13
N MET A 85 13.20 -11.77 4.90
CA MET A 85 14.53 -12.26 4.60
C MET A 85 15.26 -11.30 3.67
N GLN A 86 16.55 -11.22 3.83
CA GLN A 86 17.46 -10.44 2.99
C GLN A 86 18.33 -11.38 2.17
N TRP A 87 18.53 -11.04 0.90
CA TRP A 87 19.45 -11.76 0.03
C TRP A 87 20.89 -11.34 0.33
N ASN A 88 21.76 -12.31 0.64
CA ASN A 88 23.18 -12.05 0.91
C ASN A 88 24.11 -12.29 -0.29
N GLY A 89 23.52 -12.51 -1.48
CA GLY A 89 24.23 -12.86 -2.70
C GLY A 89 24.16 -14.35 -3.07
N THR A 90 23.88 -15.20 -2.08
CA THR A 90 23.81 -16.68 -2.27
C THR A 90 22.52 -17.26 -1.69
N ASN A 91 22.13 -16.82 -0.52
CA ASN A 91 20.98 -17.36 0.21
C ASN A 91 20.12 -16.25 0.82
N TRP A 92 18.86 -16.59 1.10
CA TRP A 92 17.96 -15.78 1.91
C TRP A 92 18.28 -15.99 3.39
N VAL A 93 18.65 -14.90 4.08
CA VAL A 93 18.95 -14.90 5.52
C VAL A 93 17.92 -14.10 6.28
N ALA A 94 17.54 -14.55 7.47
CA ALA A 94 16.58 -13.84 8.29
C ALA A 94 17.11 -12.44 8.64
N ASN A 95 16.29 -11.42 8.40
CA ASN A 95 16.61 -10.05 8.80
C ASN A 95 16.10 -9.83 10.21
N GLY A 96 16.97 -10.01 11.21
CA GLY A 96 16.65 -10.08 12.63
C GLY A 96 16.23 -8.77 13.32
N LYS A 97 15.90 -7.71 12.58
CA LYS A 97 15.39 -6.46 13.17
C LYS A 97 13.87 -6.52 13.31
N LEU A 98 13.41 -7.02 14.45
CA LEU A 98 11.99 -7.19 14.83
C LEU A 98 11.10 -5.95 14.56
N GLY A 99 11.63 -4.74 14.71
CA GLY A 99 10.88 -3.51 14.45
C GLY A 99 10.56 -3.26 12.97
N GLN A 100 11.31 -3.85 12.03
CA GLN A 100 11.03 -3.77 10.60
C GLN A 100 9.94 -4.76 10.18
N ALA A 101 9.75 -5.86 10.91
CA ALA A 101 8.79 -6.90 10.57
C ALA A 101 7.34 -6.38 10.58
N GLU A 102 6.96 -5.61 11.58
CA GLU A 102 5.59 -5.05 11.66
C GLU A 102 5.35 -3.99 10.59
N GLN A 103 6.33 -3.11 10.33
CA GLN A 103 6.22 -2.12 9.27
C GLN A 103 6.06 -2.79 7.89
N VAL A 104 6.76 -3.89 7.65
CA VAL A 104 6.68 -4.60 6.37
C VAL A 104 5.40 -5.43 6.26
N ARG A 105 4.90 -6.03 7.34
CA ARG A 105 3.56 -6.67 7.36
C ARG A 105 2.47 -5.66 7.07
N LEU A 106 2.54 -4.49 7.70
CA LEU A 106 1.65 -3.37 7.42
C LEU A 106 1.71 -3.00 5.95
N PHE A 107 2.91 -2.82 5.40
CA PHE A 107 3.15 -2.47 4.01
C PHE A 107 2.60 -3.53 3.03
N LEU A 108 2.81 -4.82 3.32
CA LEU A 108 2.20 -5.91 2.56
C LEU A 108 0.68 -5.87 2.61
N GLY A 109 0.11 -5.67 3.78
CA GLY A 109 -1.33 -5.53 3.95
C GLY A 109 -1.90 -4.41 3.10
N LEU A 110 -1.22 -3.26 3.09
CA LEU A 110 -1.60 -2.08 2.31
C LEU A 110 -1.56 -2.34 0.80
N LEU A 111 -0.47 -2.94 0.31
CA LEU A 111 -0.28 -3.22 -1.13
C LEU A 111 -1.17 -4.34 -1.64
N SER A 112 -1.44 -5.36 -0.84
CA SER A 112 -2.22 -6.53 -1.23
C SER A 112 -3.72 -6.37 -1.01
N GLY A 113 -4.18 -5.22 -0.50
CA GLY A 113 -5.58 -5.00 -0.15
C GLY A 113 -6.08 -5.87 1.02
N ASN A 114 -5.19 -6.38 1.88
CA ASN A 114 -5.59 -7.10 3.08
C ASN A 114 -6.01 -6.11 4.19
N VAL A 115 -7.11 -5.39 3.92
CA VAL A 115 -7.64 -4.33 4.80
C VAL A 115 -8.20 -4.89 6.10
N SER A 116 -8.66 -6.15 6.10
CA SER A 116 -9.21 -6.77 7.32
C SER A 116 -8.19 -6.86 8.45
N GLY A 117 -6.92 -7.18 8.13
CA GLY A 117 -5.83 -7.18 9.10
C GLY A 117 -5.47 -5.78 9.63
N LEU A 118 -5.78 -4.73 8.86
CA LEU A 118 -5.49 -3.35 9.24
C LEU A 118 -6.53 -2.77 10.21
N LYS A 119 -7.81 -3.18 10.11
CA LYS A 119 -8.90 -2.69 10.97
C LYS A 119 -8.70 -2.95 12.46
N SER A 120 -7.93 -3.97 12.80
CA SER A 120 -7.57 -4.25 14.19
C SER A 120 -6.58 -3.23 14.77
N GLN A 121 -5.92 -2.44 13.93
CA GLN A 121 -4.84 -1.53 14.32
C GLN A 121 -5.10 -0.07 13.90
N PHE A 122 -6.00 0.15 12.92
CA PHE A 122 -6.30 1.46 12.36
C PHE A 122 -7.79 1.64 12.09
N ASP A 123 -8.28 2.85 12.29
CA ASP A 123 -9.53 3.32 11.74
C ASP A 123 -9.29 3.77 10.30
N LEU A 124 -10.19 3.38 9.40
CA LEU A 124 -10.06 3.59 7.96
C LEU A 124 -11.05 4.66 7.51
N SER A 125 -10.59 5.58 6.67
CA SER A 125 -11.44 6.58 6.02
C SER A 125 -11.12 6.64 4.53
N LEU A 126 -12.06 6.15 3.72
CA LEU A 126 -11.94 6.11 2.25
C LEU A 126 -12.68 7.31 1.64
N SER A 127 -12.07 7.95 0.67
CA SER A 127 -12.64 9.05 -0.12
C SER A 127 -12.27 8.90 -1.60
N GLY A 128 -12.99 9.64 -2.46
CA GLY A 128 -12.80 9.56 -3.91
C GLY A 128 -13.60 8.45 -4.58
N ASP A 129 -13.14 7.98 -5.72
CA ASP A 129 -13.75 6.95 -6.55
C ASP A 129 -12.72 5.91 -7.05
N LYS A 130 -13.16 4.92 -7.84
CA LYS A 130 -12.30 3.84 -8.35
C LYS A 130 -11.09 4.31 -9.17
N SER A 131 -11.15 5.51 -9.72
CA SER A 131 -10.09 6.07 -10.58
C SER A 131 -9.13 6.99 -9.82
N ASN A 132 -9.56 7.50 -8.66
CA ASN A 132 -8.77 8.39 -7.82
C ASN A 132 -9.24 8.32 -6.37
N TRP A 133 -8.82 7.30 -5.66
CA TRP A 133 -9.16 7.08 -4.26
C TRP A 133 -8.02 7.50 -3.33
N GLN A 134 -8.42 7.88 -2.13
CA GLN A 134 -7.54 8.14 -1.00
C GLN A 134 -8.03 7.35 0.20
N LEU A 135 -7.13 6.66 0.87
CA LEU A 135 -7.38 5.91 2.10
C LEU A 135 -6.51 6.46 3.21
N LEU A 136 -7.15 7.04 4.23
CA LEU A 136 -6.51 7.49 5.45
C LEU A 136 -6.62 6.39 6.52
N LEU A 137 -5.50 6.03 7.13
CA LEU A 137 -5.43 5.13 8.27
C LEU A 137 -5.03 5.94 9.52
N THR A 138 -5.92 5.98 10.50
CA THR A 138 -5.65 6.60 11.80
C THR A 138 -5.39 5.50 12.83
N PRO A 139 -4.23 5.47 13.50
CA PRO A 139 -3.92 4.45 14.48
C PRO A 139 -4.97 4.37 15.59
N ASN A 140 -5.50 3.18 15.87
CA ASN A 140 -6.41 2.93 16.99
C ASN A 140 -5.81 2.05 18.09
N SER A 141 -4.86 1.16 17.74
CA SER A 141 -4.13 0.36 18.71
C SER A 141 -3.03 1.14 19.43
N LEU A 142 -2.71 0.76 20.68
CA LEU A 142 -1.64 1.42 21.47
C LEU A 142 -0.29 1.38 20.77
N LEU A 143 0.05 0.24 20.15
CA LEU A 143 1.32 0.06 19.46
C LEU A 143 1.43 1.01 18.25
N MET A 144 0.41 1.07 17.41
CA MET A 144 0.44 1.92 16.21
C MET A 144 0.43 3.41 16.57
N LYS A 145 -0.27 3.81 17.63
CA LYS A 145 -0.25 5.18 18.16
C LYS A 145 1.11 5.64 18.65
N GLN A 146 1.98 4.71 19.03
CA GLN A 146 3.36 5.04 19.41
C GLN A 146 4.28 5.23 18.21
N ILE A 147 3.93 4.65 17.07
CA ILE A 147 4.78 4.64 15.86
C ILE A 147 4.32 5.71 14.87
N PHE A 148 3.01 5.80 14.60
CA PHE A 148 2.46 6.65 13.54
C PHE A 148 1.47 7.69 14.07
N ASP A 149 1.45 8.85 13.40
CA ASP A 149 0.36 9.81 13.50
C ASP A 149 -0.79 9.42 12.58
N LYS A 150 -0.45 9.09 11.34
CA LYS A 150 -1.36 8.61 10.29
C LYS A 150 -0.59 7.95 9.16
N ILE A 151 -1.31 7.21 8.32
CA ILE A 151 -0.82 6.68 7.05
C ILE A 151 -1.81 7.06 5.96
N GLU A 152 -1.32 7.56 4.84
CA GLU A 152 -2.13 7.92 3.69
C GLU A 152 -1.75 7.05 2.50
N LEU A 153 -2.76 6.49 1.84
CA LEU A 153 -2.59 5.80 0.57
C LEU A 153 -3.42 6.48 -0.51
N SER A 154 -2.93 6.46 -1.71
CA SER A 154 -3.70 6.90 -2.87
C SER A 154 -3.43 6.01 -4.08
N GLY A 155 -4.38 5.98 -4.99
CA GLY A 155 -4.25 5.19 -6.19
C GLY A 155 -5.44 5.27 -7.14
N ASP A 156 -5.40 4.38 -8.11
CA ASP A 156 -6.48 4.10 -9.06
C ASP A 156 -6.84 2.60 -9.02
N LYS A 157 -6.54 1.86 -10.05
CA LYS A 157 -6.64 0.38 -10.06
C LYS A 157 -5.60 -0.29 -9.17
N LEU A 158 -4.54 0.44 -8.81
CA LEU A 158 -3.42 0.00 -7.99
C LEU A 158 -3.05 1.11 -7.01
N VAL A 159 -2.32 0.75 -5.95
CA VAL A 159 -1.69 1.74 -5.08
C VAL A 159 -0.62 2.50 -5.86
N LYS A 160 -0.66 3.82 -5.82
CA LYS A 160 0.30 4.73 -6.48
C LYS A 160 1.24 5.40 -5.50
N SER A 161 0.75 5.70 -4.30
CA SER A 161 1.56 6.35 -3.28
C SER A 161 1.16 5.88 -1.88
N ILE A 162 2.15 5.80 -1.00
CA ILE A 162 1.99 5.56 0.43
C ILE A 162 2.81 6.62 1.17
N VAL A 163 2.19 7.31 2.12
CA VAL A 163 2.86 8.28 3.00
C VAL A 163 2.68 7.88 4.44
N LEU A 164 3.77 7.63 5.13
CA LEU A 164 3.83 7.29 6.55
C LEU A 164 4.25 8.52 7.34
N TYR A 165 3.43 8.98 8.29
CA TYR A 165 3.74 10.06 9.21
C TYR A 165 4.07 9.45 10.58
N GLU A 166 5.33 9.55 10.99
CA GLU A 166 5.82 8.96 12.21
C GLU A 166 5.67 9.91 13.41
N LYS A 167 5.40 9.38 14.60
CA LYS A 167 5.17 10.16 15.84
C LYS A 167 6.31 11.11 16.20
N GLN A 168 7.54 10.77 15.84
CA GLN A 168 8.72 11.61 16.08
C GLN A 168 8.88 12.78 15.09
N GLY A 169 7.96 12.89 14.10
CA GLY A 169 7.97 13.94 13.10
C GLY A 169 8.72 13.60 11.83
N ASP A 170 9.18 12.36 11.69
CA ASP A 170 9.71 11.84 10.44
C ASP A 170 8.56 11.47 9.48
N ARG A 171 8.83 11.48 8.18
CA ARG A 171 7.88 11.10 7.15
C ARG A 171 8.56 10.25 6.10
N THR A 172 7.92 9.15 5.71
CA THR A 172 8.36 8.33 4.58
C THR A 172 7.29 8.38 3.50
N GLN A 173 7.68 8.76 2.29
CA GLN A 173 6.84 8.72 1.10
C GLN A 173 7.37 7.68 0.13
N ILE A 174 6.49 6.86 -0.42
CA ILE A 174 6.82 5.83 -1.40
C ILE A 174 5.87 6.01 -2.58
N ASP A 175 6.44 6.31 -3.73
CA ASP A 175 5.72 6.48 -4.98
C ASP A 175 6.04 5.32 -5.92
N PHE A 176 4.99 4.75 -6.52
CA PHE A 176 5.06 3.63 -7.44
C PHE A 176 4.85 4.08 -8.87
N SER A 177 5.69 3.59 -9.77
CA SER A 177 5.64 3.93 -11.20
C SER A 177 5.86 2.70 -12.08
N GLN A 178 5.63 2.83 -13.38
CA GLN A 178 5.77 1.74 -14.37
C GLN A 178 5.02 0.46 -13.97
N LEU A 179 3.87 0.62 -13.32
CA LEU A 179 3.08 -0.48 -12.77
C LEU A 179 2.52 -1.36 -13.87
N LYS A 180 2.74 -2.66 -13.75
CA LYS A 180 2.26 -3.71 -14.65
C LYS A 180 1.58 -4.80 -13.84
N GLN A 181 0.46 -5.30 -14.35
CA GLN A 181 -0.31 -6.38 -13.74
C GLN A 181 -0.13 -7.67 -14.52
N ASN A 182 -0.15 -8.80 -13.83
CA ASN A 182 -0.21 -10.15 -14.39
C ASN A 182 0.88 -10.44 -15.44
N GLN A 183 2.09 -9.90 -15.21
CA GLN A 183 3.23 -10.14 -16.08
C GLN A 183 3.92 -11.46 -15.73
N ALA A 184 4.65 -12.01 -16.70
CA ALA A 184 5.52 -13.17 -16.46
C ALA A 184 6.55 -12.85 -15.37
N LEU A 185 6.74 -13.78 -14.45
CA LEU A 185 7.72 -13.67 -13.37
C LEU A 185 9.09 -14.13 -13.87
N SER A 186 10.15 -13.39 -13.53
CA SER A 186 11.51 -13.86 -13.74
C SER A 186 11.80 -15.09 -12.87
N GLU A 187 12.83 -15.87 -13.24
CA GLU A 187 13.27 -17.03 -12.47
C GLU A 187 13.61 -16.65 -11.02
N PHE A 188 14.32 -15.54 -10.83
CA PHE A 188 14.67 -15.03 -9.51
C PHE A 188 13.43 -14.69 -8.66
N VAL A 189 12.41 -14.06 -9.25
CA VAL A 189 11.16 -13.75 -8.55
C VAL A 189 10.43 -15.04 -8.17
N ARG A 190 10.41 -16.05 -9.05
CA ARG A 190 9.78 -17.35 -8.75
C ARG A 190 10.47 -18.04 -7.59
N SER A 191 11.81 -18.14 -7.64
CA SER A 191 12.57 -18.75 -6.54
C SER A 191 12.42 -17.99 -5.23
N ALA A 192 12.28 -16.67 -5.26
CA ALA A 192 12.10 -15.88 -4.06
C ALA A 192 10.70 -16.03 -3.43
N LEU A 193 9.63 -16.07 -4.24
CA LEU A 193 8.25 -15.92 -3.75
C LEU A 193 7.41 -17.21 -3.87
N VAL A 194 7.75 -18.15 -4.76
CA VAL A 194 6.93 -19.34 -5.02
C VAL A 194 7.52 -20.57 -4.40
N GLU A 195 8.83 -20.73 -4.48
CA GLU A 195 9.61 -21.87 -3.93
C GLU A 195 10.01 -21.60 -2.46
#